data_470a1f241123f8ba6bb78097493bc84f
#
_entry.id   470a1f241123f8ba6bb78097493bc84f
#
_cell.length_a   1.000
_cell.length_b   1.000
_cell.length_c   1.000
_cell.angle_alpha   90.00
_cell.angle_beta   90.00
_cell.angle_gamma   90.00
#
_symmetry.space_group_name_H-M   'P 1'
#
loop_
_entity.id
_entity.type
_entity.pdbx_description
1 polymer ?
#
loop_
_entity_poly.entity_id
_entity_poly.type
_entity_poly.pdbx_seq_one_letter_code
_entity_poly.pdbx_strand_id
1 'polypeptide(L)'
;MLPPRLLRRLVLAPLVVIIAIAFLILSPFLALLALVFGLVARSRAGHMRSLRLVGFVLVWLVAETAALFMLAGLWVVSGFGGRLRTGPYQSRHYAVMRWFLDVLYRGAERTYGLRVEVDEPELTPEERLARLGRPVIVLSRHAGPGDSLLLVHQLLSVYQRRPRVVMKATLQLDPSVDILGNRLPNVFIQRRQTGEHIFTSQIERLARGLDENDALVIFPEGGNWTPRRWRRGIRRLEHQGRSDLAARARDMPNLLPPRPGGTLAAMSACPDADVIFVAHAGLDNIITVGDVWGKFPIDQVIRARWWRVPVDQVPRTADHEAQVQWLYDWWERIDTWISENRPGGVAVPQVAPTPHDETAEPVGELPAAEPASGCPEGTVRPCSQRSSSPSGLITTG
;
A
#
# COMPACT_ATOMS: atom_id res chain seq x y z
N MET A 1 -16.55 3.64 9.69
CA MET A 1 -15.56 4.67 10.10
C MET A 1 -14.56 4.04 11.06
N LEU A 2 -13.28 4.45 11.01
CA LEU A 2 -12.30 3.99 12.00
C LEU A 2 -12.53 4.72 13.33
N PRO A 3 -12.33 4.06 14.48
CA PRO A 3 -12.39 4.73 15.79
C PRO A 3 -11.36 5.88 15.89
N PRO A 4 -11.59 6.87 16.73
CA PRO A 4 -10.62 7.94 16.99
C PRO A 4 -9.24 7.40 17.40
N ARG A 5 -8.17 8.15 17.07
CA ARG A 5 -6.77 7.72 17.34
C ARG A 5 -6.53 7.34 18.80
N LEU A 6 -7.02 8.14 19.74
CA LEU A 6 -6.85 7.86 21.16
C LEU A 6 -7.50 6.54 21.55
N LEU A 7 -8.75 6.32 21.13
CA LEU A 7 -9.47 5.08 21.42
C LEU A 7 -8.75 3.85 20.82
N ARG A 8 -8.28 3.94 19.57
CA ARG A 8 -7.51 2.84 18.96
C ARG A 8 -6.26 2.51 19.79
N ARG A 9 -5.47 3.50 20.17
CA ARG A 9 -4.22 3.28 20.90
C ARG A 9 -4.44 2.83 22.34
N LEU A 10 -5.45 3.35 23.02
CA LEU A 10 -5.75 3.00 24.40
C LEU A 10 -6.47 1.65 24.53
N VAL A 11 -7.13 1.18 23.48
CA VAL A 11 -7.84 -0.10 23.49
C VAL A 11 -7.06 -1.18 22.76
N LEU A 12 -6.64 -0.93 21.50
CA LEU A 12 -6.03 -1.99 20.69
C LEU A 12 -4.60 -2.32 21.14
N ALA A 13 -3.80 -1.35 21.58
CA ALA A 13 -2.44 -1.65 22.00
C ALA A 13 -2.41 -2.52 23.29
N PRO A 14 -3.13 -2.17 24.38
CA PRO A 14 -3.23 -3.09 25.53
C PRO A 14 -3.86 -4.44 25.18
N LEU A 15 -4.88 -4.45 24.32
CA LEU A 15 -5.54 -5.69 23.89
C LEU A 15 -4.56 -6.63 23.18
N VAL A 16 -3.72 -6.12 22.29
CA VAL A 16 -2.70 -6.92 21.60
C VAL A 16 -1.69 -7.49 22.62
N VAL A 17 -1.26 -6.68 23.60
CA VAL A 17 -0.36 -7.15 24.67
C VAL A 17 -1.02 -8.25 25.51
N ILE A 18 -2.29 -8.10 25.88
CA ILE A 18 -3.05 -9.12 26.62
C ILE A 18 -3.16 -10.40 25.78
N ILE A 19 -3.51 -10.27 24.49
CA ILE A 19 -3.58 -11.42 23.57
C ILE A 19 -2.22 -12.09 23.46
N ALA A 20 -1.13 -11.33 23.37
CA ALA A 20 0.23 -11.86 23.27
C ALA A 20 0.60 -12.67 24.54
N ILE A 21 0.31 -12.15 25.72
CA ILE A 21 0.54 -12.84 26.99
C ILE A 21 -0.32 -14.12 27.07
N ALA A 22 -1.60 -14.03 26.77
CA ALA A 22 -2.50 -15.19 26.77
C ALA A 22 -2.04 -16.25 25.76
N PHE A 23 -1.65 -15.83 24.54
CA PHE A 23 -1.15 -16.74 23.51
C PHE A 23 0.18 -17.38 23.91
N LEU A 24 1.08 -16.63 24.56
CA LEU A 24 2.34 -17.16 25.08
C LEU A 24 2.10 -18.24 26.15
N ILE A 25 1.20 -17.98 27.09
CA ILE A 25 0.83 -18.96 28.15
C ILE A 25 0.18 -20.20 27.52
N LEU A 26 -0.70 -20.02 26.54
CA LEU A 26 -1.43 -21.11 25.89
C LEU A 26 -0.61 -21.81 24.79
N SER A 27 0.52 -21.25 24.36
CA SER A 27 1.29 -21.78 23.22
C SER A 27 1.76 -23.23 23.39
N PRO A 28 2.18 -23.72 24.55
CA PRO A 28 2.53 -25.14 24.73
C PRO A 28 1.34 -26.07 24.53
N PHE A 29 0.16 -25.65 25.02
CA PHE A 29 -1.09 -26.40 24.87
C PHE A 29 -1.56 -26.38 23.42
N LEU A 30 -1.52 -25.21 22.74
CA LEU A 30 -1.84 -25.09 21.33
C LEU A 30 -0.89 -25.91 20.42
N ALA A 31 0.39 -25.95 20.77
CA ALA A 31 1.36 -26.78 20.07
C ALA A 31 1.06 -28.28 20.25
N LEU A 32 0.73 -28.71 21.49
CA LEU A 32 0.31 -30.07 21.75
C LEU A 32 -0.97 -30.43 20.99
N LEU A 33 -1.96 -29.58 21.02
CA LEU A 33 -3.20 -29.75 20.28
C LEU A 33 -2.96 -29.86 18.76
N ALA A 34 -2.12 -29.01 18.21
CA ALA A 34 -1.71 -29.05 16.81
C ALA A 34 -1.01 -30.37 16.45
N LEU A 35 -0.16 -30.87 17.35
CA LEU A 35 0.52 -32.16 17.20
C LEU A 35 -0.48 -33.34 17.23
N VAL A 36 -1.36 -33.39 18.23
CA VAL A 36 -2.41 -34.44 18.37
C VAL A 36 -3.34 -34.44 17.17
N PHE A 37 -3.82 -33.26 16.76
CA PHE A 37 -4.68 -33.11 15.55
C PHE A 37 -3.99 -33.63 14.30
N GLY A 38 -2.70 -33.33 14.14
CA GLY A 38 -1.92 -33.83 13.02
C GLY A 38 -1.73 -35.36 13.04
N LEU A 39 -1.57 -35.96 14.21
CA LEU A 39 -1.48 -37.42 14.37
C LEU A 39 -2.81 -38.09 14.01
N VAL A 40 -3.94 -37.55 14.50
CA VAL A 40 -5.28 -38.09 14.23
C VAL A 40 -5.66 -37.94 12.74
N ALA A 41 -5.32 -36.80 12.12
CA ALA A 41 -5.59 -36.56 10.71
C ALA A 41 -4.72 -37.38 9.75
N ARG A 42 -3.80 -38.23 10.26
CA ARG A 42 -2.84 -39.05 9.48
C ARG A 42 -2.08 -38.27 8.38
N SER A 43 -2.04 -36.94 8.46
CA SER A 43 -1.40 -36.07 7.50
C SER A 43 -0.17 -35.40 8.13
N ARG A 44 1.02 -35.94 7.84
CA ARG A 44 2.28 -35.30 8.29
C ARG A 44 2.37 -33.83 7.87
N ALA A 45 1.78 -33.48 6.71
CA ALA A 45 1.72 -32.09 6.24
C ALA A 45 0.81 -31.21 7.11
N GLY A 46 -0.29 -31.73 7.66
CA GLY A 46 -1.28 -30.94 8.43
C GLY A 46 -0.77 -30.48 9.79
N HIS A 47 -0.14 -31.36 10.59
CA HIS A 47 0.35 -30.97 11.93
C HIS A 47 1.58 -30.07 11.88
N MET A 48 2.47 -30.29 10.91
CA MET A 48 3.59 -29.36 10.69
C MET A 48 3.11 -27.97 10.29
N ARG A 49 2.04 -27.87 9.47
CA ARG A 49 1.42 -26.60 9.12
C ARG A 49 0.87 -25.86 10.35
N SER A 50 0.06 -26.55 11.14
CA SER A 50 -0.54 -25.97 12.34
C SER A 50 0.51 -25.48 13.33
N LEU A 51 1.56 -26.30 13.58
CA LEU A 51 2.65 -25.96 14.48
C LEU A 51 3.45 -24.74 13.97
N ARG A 52 3.75 -24.70 12.67
CA ARG A 52 4.43 -23.57 12.05
C ARG A 52 3.59 -22.27 12.14
N LEU A 53 2.26 -22.37 11.94
CA LEU A 53 1.37 -21.23 12.09
C LEU A 53 1.36 -20.71 13.54
N VAL A 54 1.22 -21.60 14.53
CA VAL A 54 1.29 -21.21 15.95
C VAL A 54 2.61 -20.52 16.24
N GLY A 55 3.73 -21.07 15.74
CA GLY A 55 5.06 -20.47 15.90
C GLY A 55 5.15 -19.07 15.28
N PHE A 56 4.62 -18.88 14.07
CA PHE A 56 4.66 -17.57 13.42
C PHE A 56 3.79 -16.53 14.14
N VAL A 57 2.57 -16.92 14.53
CA VAL A 57 1.67 -16.03 15.28
C VAL A 57 2.33 -15.61 16.60
N LEU A 58 3.04 -16.54 17.29
CA LEU A 58 3.78 -16.22 18.49
C LEU A 58 4.91 -15.22 18.21
N VAL A 59 5.70 -15.45 17.17
CA VAL A 59 6.77 -14.51 16.74
C VAL A 59 6.18 -13.13 16.45
N TRP A 60 5.08 -13.07 15.71
CA TRP A 60 4.42 -11.81 15.39
C TRP A 60 3.91 -11.08 16.64
N LEU A 61 3.18 -11.76 17.54
CA LEU A 61 2.64 -11.15 18.76
C LEU A 61 3.74 -10.66 19.70
N VAL A 62 4.83 -11.40 19.83
CA VAL A 62 5.99 -10.99 20.64
C VAL A 62 6.67 -9.78 20.01
N ALA A 63 6.91 -9.81 18.70
CA ALA A 63 7.51 -8.68 17.98
C ALA A 63 6.65 -7.43 18.05
N GLU A 64 5.32 -7.57 17.88
CA GLU A 64 4.35 -6.49 17.98
C GLU A 64 4.39 -5.86 19.40
N THR A 65 4.34 -6.70 20.43
CA THR A 65 4.41 -6.26 21.83
C THR A 65 5.72 -5.51 22.10
N ALA A 66 6.86 -6.06 21.67
CA ALA A 66 8.16 -5.41 21.85
C ALA A 66 8.25 -4.08 21.09
N ALA A 67 7.72 -4.02 19.85
CA ALA A 67 7.63 -2.77 19.08
C ALA A 67 6.81 -1.71 19.82
N LEU A 68 5.66 -2.08 20.38
CA LEU A 68 4.81 -1.18 21.17
C LEU A 68 5.56 -0.59 22.38
N PHE A 69 6.30 -1.42 23.12
CA PHE A 69 7.12 -0.95 24.24
C PHE A 69 8.25 -0.03 23.77
N MET A 70 8.96 -0.37 22.69
CA MET A 70 9.99 0.51 22.13
C MET A 70 9.41 1.85 21.69
N LEU A 71 8.24 1.85 21.04
CA LEU A 71 7.56 3.07 20.60
C LEU A 71 7.02 3.91 21.77
N ALA A 72 6.58 3.27 22.85
CA ALA A 72 6.22 3.95 24.10
C ALA A 72 7.45 4.57 24.76
N GLY A 73 8.56 3.85 24.84
CA GLY A 73 9.83 4.38 25.33
C GLY A 73 10.32 5.56 24.52
N LEU A 74 10.30 5.49 23.19
CA LEU A 74 10.64 6.61 22.32
C LEU A 74 9.75 7.83 22.53
N TRP A 75 8.47 7.63 22.84
CA TRP A 75 7.55 8.72 23.17
C TRP A 75 7.95 9.41 24.48
N VAL A 76 8.26 8.64 25.52
CA VAL A 76 8.71 9.18 26.81
C VAL A 76 10.01 9.97 26.66
N VAL A 77 11.05 9.35 26.06
CA VAL A 77 12.39 10.00 25.95
C VAL A 77 12.41 11.16 24.94
N SER A 78 11.41 11.29 24.09
CA SER A 78 11.25 12.46 23.21
C SER A 78 10.62 13.66 23.90
N GLY A 79 10.41 13.60 25.23
CA GLY A 79 9.67 14.60 25.97
C GLY A 79 8.17 14.51 25.71
N PHE A 80 7.58 13.34 25.92
CA PHE A 80 6.17 13.02 25.71
C PHE A 80 5.66 13.40 24.31
N GLY A 81 6.51 13.18 23.32
CA GLY A 81 6.16 13.40 21.92
C GLY A 81 6.63 14.73 21.32
N GLY A 82 7.19 15.64 22.11
CA GLY A 82 7.59 16.99 21.64
C GLY A 82 8.66 16.96 20.53
N ARG A 83 9.56 15.97 20.53
CA ARG A 83 10.68 15.85 19.57
C ARG A 83 10.54 14.72 18.55
N LEU A 84 9.39 14.04 18.47
CA LEU A 84 9.19 12.87 17.58
C LEU A 84 9.45 13.15 16.09
N ARG A 85 9.24 14.39 15.65
CA ARG A 85 9.40 14.81 14.24
C ARG A 85 10.81 15.26 13.89
N THR A 86 11.74 15.31 14.85
CA THR A 86 13.13 15.67 14.55
C THR A 86 13.88 14.51 13.91
N GLY A 87 14.92 14.79 13.11
CA GLY A 87 15.70 13.79 12.36
C GLY A 87 16.17 12.61 13.22
N PRO A 88 16.79 12.82 14.40
CA PRO A 88 17.27 11.72 15.24
C PRO A 88 16.16 10.78 15.71
N TYR A 89 14.97 11.31 16.03
CA TYR A 89 13.83 10.48 16.44
C TYR A 89 13.17 9.78 15.26
N GLN A 90 13.11 10.42 14.09
CA GLN A 90 12.66 9.78 12.86
C GLN A 90 13.54 8.56 12.52
N SER A 91 14.85 8.71 12.59
CA SER A 91 15.80 7.60 12.37
C SER A 91 15.59 6.44 13.35
N ARG A 92 15.30 6.73 14.62
CA ARG A 92 14.98 5.71 15.63
C ARG A 92 13.67 4.99 15.33
N HIS A 93 12.64 5.69 14.82
CA HIS A 93 11.39 5.04 14.39
C HIS A 93 11.61 4.13 13.18
N TYR A 94 12.43 4.54 12.21
CA TYR A 94 12.83 3.66 11.10
C TYR A 94 13.64 2.46 11.58
N ALA A 95 14.47 2.61 12.62
CA ALA A 95 15.20 1.50 13.22
C ALA A 95 14.26 0.48 13.90
N VAL A 96 13.23 0.95 14.63
CA VAL A 96 12.18 0.07 15.20
C VAL A 96 11.43 -0.64 14.09
N MET A 97 11.03 0.07 13.03
CA MET A 97 10.33 -0.50 11.88
C MET A 97 11.18 -1.56 11.18
N ARG A 98 12.46 -1.29 10.96
CA ARG A 98 13.42 -2.26 10.39
C ARG A 98 13.51 -3.50 11.25
N TRP A 99 13.76 -3.34 12.53
CA TRP A 99 13.86 -4.45 13.48
C TRP A 99 12.57 -5.32 13.47
N PHE A 100 11.41 -4.69 13.52
CA PHE A 100 10.11 -5.37 13.50
C PHE A 100 9.94 -6.19 12.22
N LEU A 101 10.20 -5.59 11.06
CA LEU A 101 10.09 -6.27 9.77
C LEU A 101 11.14 -7.37 9.61
N ASP A 102 12.38 -7.18 10.11
CA ASP A 102 13.43 -8.21 10.11
C ASP A 102 13.02 -9.43 10.93
N VAL A 103 12.40 -9.22 12.11
CA VAL A 103 11.90 -10.31 12.95
C VAL A 103 10.79 -11.08 12.22
N LEU A 104 9.83 -10.37 11.62
CA LEU A 104 8.75 -11.00 10.87
C LEU A 104 9.27 -11.75 9.64
N TYR A 105 10.19 -11.16 8.89
CA TYR A 105 10.79 -11.78 7.71
C TYR A 105 11.52 -13.06 8.05
N ARG A 106 12.42 -13.03 9.05
CA ARG A 106 13.12 -14.24 9.54
C ARG A 106 12.17 -15.27 10.14
N GLY A 107 11.10 -14.80 10.79
CA GLY A 107 10.01 -15.65 11.25
C GLY A 107 9.36 -16.39 10.10
N ALA A 108 9.02 -15.68 9.03
CA ALA A 108 8.42 -16.26 7.83
C ALA A 108 9.39 -17.22 7.09
N GLU A 109 10.67 -16.87 6.96
CA GLU A 109 11.69 -17.76 6.39
C GLU A 109 11.75 -19.10 7.14
N ARG A 110 11.80 -19.05 8.48
CA ARG A 110 11.95 -20.26 9.32
C ARG A 110 10.69 -21.10 9.41
N THR A 111 9.52 -20.43 9.48
CA THR A 111 8.24 -21.13 9.68
C THR A 111 7.59 -21.56 8.38
N TYR A 112 7.76 -20.77 7.33
CA TYR A 112 7.06 -20.95 6.06
C TYR A 112 7.95 -21.39 4.91
N GLY A 113 9.27 -21.39 5.13
CA GLY A 113 10.22 -21.65 4.04
C GLY A 113 10.19 -20.54 2.98
N LEU A 114 9.83 -19.32 3.39
CA LEU A 114 9.81 -18.16 2.49
C LEU A 114 11.20 -17.95 1.91
N ARG A 115 11.30 -17.96 0.59
CA ARG A 115 12.53 -17.62 -0.13
C ARG A 115 12.25 -16.50 -1.11
N VAL A 116 13.09 -15.50 -1.10
CA VAL A 116 12.98 -14.36 -2.02
C VAL A 116 14.25 -14.31 -2.86
N GLU A 117 14.08 -14.44 -4.16
CA GLU A 117 15.14 -14.26 -5.14
C GLU A 117 14.90 -12.95 -5.88
N VAL A 118 15.84 -12.03 -5.77
CA VAL A 118 15.76 -10.75 -6.47
C VAL A 118 16.68 -10.82 -7.68
N ASP A 119 16.11 -10.70 -8.86
CA ASP A 119 16.84 -10.54 -10.11
C ASP A 119 17.28 -9.06 -10.19
N GLU A 120 18.49 -8.82 -9.71
CA GLU A 120 19.09 -7.49 -9.75
C GLU A 120 19.70 -7.24 -11.13
N PRO A 121 19.45 -6.08 -11.75
CA PRO A 121 20.13 -5.72 -12.97
C PRO A 121 21.63 -5.58 -12.70
N GLU A 122 22.46 -6.10 -13.59
CA GLU A 122 23.88 -5.84 -13.58
C GLU A 122 24.13 -4.34 -13.77
N LEU A 123 24.78 -3.74 -12.82
CA LEU A 123 25.06 -2.31 -12.81
C LEU A 123 26.55 -2.08 -12.91
N THR A 124 26.90 -1.17 -13.77
CA THR A 124 28.27 -0.63 -13.80
C THR A 124 28.61 0.11 -12.48
N PRO A 125 29.90 0.24 -12.14
CA PRO A 125 30.31 1.02 -10.97
C PRO A 125 29.79 2.48 -11.00
N GLU A 126 29.71 3.08 -12.18
CA GLU A 126 29.22 4.45 -12.38
C GLU A 126 27.70 4.51 -12.11
N GLU A 127 26.93 3.54 -12.58
CA GLU A 127 25.49 3.46 -12.30
C GLU A 127 25.22 3.23 -10.81
N ARG A 128 26.08 2.47 -10.11
CA ARG A 128 26.00 2.29 -8.65
C ARG A 128 26.24 3.61 -7.92
N LEU A 129 27.26 4.39 -8.33
CA LEU A 129 27.54 5.71 -7.80
C LEU A 129 26.41 6.71 -8.09
N ALA A 130 25.86 6.70 -9.30
CA ALA A 130 24.74 7.56 -9.68
C ALA A 130 23.44 7.27 -8.92
N ARG A 131 23.33 6.11 -8.25
CA ARG A 131 22.23 5.77 -7.34
C ARG A 131 22.33 6.43 -5.98
N LEU A 132 23.56 6.73 -5.54
CA LEU A 132 23.80 7.39 -4.28
C LEU A 132 23.40 8.87 -4.41
N GLY A 133 22.64 9.36 -3.46
CA GLY A 133 22.32 10.79 -3.40
C GLY A 133 21.09 11.24 -4.20
N ARG A 134 20.22 10.33 -4.65
CA ARG A 134 18.93 10.70 -5.28
C ARG A 134 17.74 10.05 -4.59
N PRO A 135 16.63 10.78 -4.39
CA PRO A 135 15.37 10.18 -3.97
C PRO A 135 14.85 9.23 -5.05
N VAL A 136 14.00 8.28 -4.64
CA VAL A 136 13.39 7.32 -5.57
C VAL A 136 11.88 7.27 -5.40
N ILE A 137 11.16 7.16 -6.52
CA ILE A 137 9.74 6.83 -6.56
C ILE A 137 9.64 5.37 -6.97
N VAL A 138 9.13 4.53 -6.08
CA VAL A 138 9.00 3.08 -6.28
C VAL A 138 7.57 2.77 -6.67
N LEU A 139 7.38 2.25 -7.87
CA LEU A 139 6.11 1.83 -8.44
C LEU A 139 6.07 0.30 -8.47
N SER A 140 5.26 -0.29 -7.61
CA SER A 140 5.17 -1.73 -7.48
C SER A 140 3.78 -2.26 -7.82
N ARG A 141 3.74 -3.47 -8.38
CA ARG A 141 2.48 -4.22 -8.47
C ARG A 141 1.98 -4.58 -7.06
N HIS A 142 0.68 -4.92 -6.97
CA HIS A 142 0.06 -5.30 -5.70
C HIS A 142 -0.71 -6.62 -5.84
N ALA A 143 -0.03 -7.74 -5.58
CA ALA A 143 -0.60 -9.08 -5.73
C ALA A 143 -1.36 -9.55 -4.49
N GLY A 144 -0.84 -9.29 -3.29
CA GLY A 144 -1.39 -9.86 -2.08
C GLY A 144 -1.06 -9.09 -0.80
N PRO A 145 -1.53 -9.57 0.37
CA PRO A 145 -1.37 -8.84 1.64
C PRO A 145 0.07 -8.80 2.18
N GLY A 146 0.97 -9.65 1.70
CA GLY A 146 2.35 -9.73 2.19
C GLY A 146 3.38 -8.94 1.37
N ASP A 147 3.05 -8.60 0.14
CA ASP A 147 3.97 -7.97 -0.81
C ASP A 147 4.46 -6.59 -0.37
N SER A 148 3.57 -5.79 0.18
CA SER A 148 3.90 -4.45 0.68
C SER A 148 4.88 -4.49 1.86
N LEU A 149 4.71 -5.45 2.77
CA LEU A 149 5.62 -5.63 3.91
C LEU A 149 6.99 -6.10 3.44
N LEU A 150 7.01 -7.02 2.46
CA LEU A 150 8.25 -7.51 1.87
C LEU A 150 9.00 -6.40 1.15
N LEU A 151 8.31 -5.59 0.34
CA LEU A 151 8.92 -4.45 -0.35
C LEU A 151 9.50 -3.43 0.64
N VAL A 152 8.74 -3.09 1.69
CA VAL A 152 9.20 -2.15 2.73
C VAL A 152 10.39 -2.72 3.50
N HIS A 153 10.40 -4.03 3.79
CA HIS A 153 11.54 -4.72 4.38
C HIS A 153 12.79 -4.63 3.48
N GLN A 154 12.66 -4.92 2.18
CA GLN A 154 13.77 -4.82 1.23
C GLN A 154 14.34 -3.40 1.17
N LEU A 155 13.48 -2.38 1.08
CA LEU A 155 13.91 -0.98 1.06
C LEU A 155 14.67 -0.59 2.33
N LEU A 156 14.18 -0.99 3.52
CA LEU A 156 14.80 -0.66 4.80
C LEU A 156 16.08 -1.44 5.07
N SER A 157 16.07 -2.76 4.85
CA SER A 157 17.10 -3.67 5.35
C SER A 157 18.18 -3.95 4.32
N VAL A 158 17.80 -4.06 3.02
CA VAL A 158 18.76 -4.35 1.94
C VAL A 158 19.24 -3.05 1.28
N TYR A 159 18.32 -2.22 0.82
CA TYR A 159 18.67 -1.00 0.07
C TYR A 159 18.93 0.23 0.94
N GLN A 160 18.78 0.11 2.26
CA GLN A 160 19.05 1.18 3.25
C GLN A 160 18.29 2.49 2.94
N ARG A 161 17.08 2.37 2.37
CA ARG A 161 16.21 3.50 2.05
C ARG A 161 15.14 3.69 3.13
N ARG A 162 14.69 4.92 3.33
CA ARG A 162 13.59 5.26 4.24
C ARG A 162 12.27 5.32 3.46
N PRO A 163 11.40 4.30 3.58
CA PRO A 163 10.15 4.27 2.83
C PRO A 163 9.16 5.29 3.36
N ARG A 164 8.53 6.01 2.44
CA ARG A 164 7.30 6.79 2.63
C ARG A 164 6.19 6.09 1.88
N VAL A 165 5.18 5.62 2.59
CA VAL A 165 4.19 4.69 2.02
C VAL A 165 2.79 5.29 2.04
N VAL A 166 2.07 5.07 0.94
CA VAL A 166 0.64 5.35 0.85
C VAL A 166 -0.13 4.09 1.25
N MET A 167 -0.81 4.12 2.39
CA MET A 167 -1.43 2.96 3.02
C MET A 167 -2.94 3.09 3.14
N LYS A 168 -3.64 1.94 3.20
CA LYS A 168 -5.06 1.93 3.56
C LYS A 168 -5.24 2.34 5.03
N ALA A 169 -6.25 3.17 5.29
CA ALA A 169 -6.58 3.58 6.65
C ALA A 169 -6.92 2.41 7.58
N THR A 170 -7.46 1.30 7.07
CA THR A 170 -7.76 0.09 7.86
C THR A 170 -6.53 -0.55 8.49
N LEU A 171 -5.33 -0.32 7.94
CA LEU A 171 -4.09 -0.81 8.54
C LEU A 171 -3.79 -0.16 9.90
N GLN A 172 -4.43 0.96 10.22
CA GLN A 172 -4.36 1.58 11.54
C GLN A 172 -5.09 0.79 12.65
N LEU A 173 -5.71 -0.35 12.32
CA LEU A 173 -6.21 -1.30 13.33
C LEU A 173 -5.09 -2.13 13.95
N ASP A 174 -3.95 -2.24 13.30
CA ASP A 174 -2.70 -2.74 13.88
C ASP A 174 -2.04 -1.60 14.67
N PRO A 175 -1.81 -1.76 15.97
CA PRO A 175 -1.31 -0.67 16.82
C PRO A 175 0.09 -0.19 16.46
N SER A 176 1.02 -1.08 16.09
CA SER A 176 2.37 -0.68 15.68
C SER A 176 2.35 0.05 14.35
N VAL A 177 1.53 -0.40 13.39
CA VAL A 177 1.34 0.29 12.11
C VAL A 177 0.66 1.65 12.32
N ASP A 178 -0.34 1.77 13.22
CA ASP A 178 -0.96 3.06 13.55
C ASP A 178 0.07 4.04 14.14
N ILE A 179 0.90 3.58 15.08
CA ILE A 179 1.86 4.44 15.75
C ILE A 179 3.00 4.83 14.80
N LEU A 180 3.66 3.86 14.15
CA LEU A 180 4.75 4.10 13.20
C LEU A 180 4.28 4.91 12.00
N GLY A 181 3.19 4.50 11.37
CA GLY A 181 2.68 5.14 10.18
C GLY A 181 2.26 6.60 10.39
N ASN A 182 1.79 6.97 11.60
CA ASN A 182 1.45 8.36 11.92
C ASN A 182 2.63 9.19 12.45
N ARG A 183 3.72 8.56 12.89
CA ARG A 183 4.94 9.24 13.36
C ARG A 183 5.96 9.44 12.25
N LEU A 184 5.99 8.54 11.28
CA LEU A 184 6.82 8.62 10.07
C LEU A 184 6.04 9.34 8.94
N PRO A 185 6.72 9.84 7.90
CA PRO A 185 6.09 10.53 6.79
C PRO A 185 5.34 9.56 5.86
N ASN A 186 4.19 9.09 6.30
CA ASN A 186 3.29 8.22 5.58
C ASN A 186 1.90 8.84 5.44
N VAL A 187 1.09 8.32 4.52
CA VAL A 187 -0.29 8.76 4.30
C VAL A 187 -1.24 7.58 4.39
N PHE A 188 -2.32 7.74 5.18
CA PHE A 188 -3.40 6.78 5.26
C PHE A 188 -4.62 7.25 4.47
N ILE A 189 -5.10 6.41 3.56
CA ILE A 189 -6.18 6.74 2.63
C ILE A 189 -7.42 5.92 2.93
N GLN A 190 -8.58 6.60 2.97
CA GLN A 190 -9.90 5.99 2.97
C GLN A 190 -10.55 6.17 1.59
N ARG A 191 -10.55 5.13 0.76
CA ARG A 191 -11.01 5.16 -0.63
C ARG A 191 -12.44 5.69 -0.85
N ARG A 192 -13.35 5.55 0.13
CA ARG A 192 -14.75 5.98 -0.01
C ARG A 192 -14.98 7.47 0.31
N GLN A 193 -14.02 8.14 0.92
CA GLN A 193 -14.16 9.52 1.41
C GLN A 193 -13.20 10.52 0.77
N THR A 194 -12.25 10.02 -0.03
CA THR A 194 -11.19 10.84 -0.60
C THR A 194 -11.45 10.98 -2.09
N GLY A 195 -11.88 12.15 -2.54
CA GLY A 195 -11.93 12.51 -3.96
C GLY A 195 -10.54 12.42 -4.59
N GLU A 196 -10.47 12.25 -5.90
CA GLU A 196 -9.21 12.05 -6.63
C GLU A 196 -8.21 13.20 -6.40
N HIS A 197 -8.70 14.44 -6.34
CA HIS A 197 -7.88 15.62 -6.04
C HIS A 197 -7.24 15.60 -4.64
N ILE A 198 -7.96 15.11 -3.62
CA ILE A 198 -7.42 15.00 -2.26
C ILE A 198 -6.36 13.91 -2.21
N PHE A 199 -6.56 12.82 -2.95
CA PHE A 199 -5.61 11.74 -3.05
C PHE A 199 -4.29 12.20 -3.70
N THR A 200 -4.36 12.85 -4.85
CA THR A 200 -3.19 13.37 -5.56
C THR A 200 -2.44 14.40 -4.74
N SER A 201 -3.12 15.34 -4.09
CA SER A 201 -2.50 16.35 -3.23
C SER A 201 -1.80 15.75 -2.00
N GLN A 202 -2.28 14.63 -1.47
CA GLN A 202 -1.61 13.91 -0.40
C GLN A 202 -0.33 13.23 -0.88
N ILE A 203 -0.34 12.64 -2.08
CA ILE A 203 0.84 12.05 -2.70
C ILE A 203 1.87 13.13 -3.03
N GLU A 204 1.46 14.24 -3.63
CA GLU A 204 2.35 15.38 -3.88
C GLU A 204 3.05 15.85 -2.61
N ARG A 205 2.31 16.01 -1.52
CA ARG A 205 2.87 16.40 -0.22
C ARG A 205 3.89 15.38 0.29
N LEU A 206 3.63 14.09 0.05
CA LEU A 206 4.52 13.02 0.47
C LEU A 206 5.79 12.98 -0.40
N ALA A 207 5.66 13.32 -1.69
CA ALA A 207 6.77 13.39 -2.65
C ALA A 207 7.63 14.64 -2.46
N ARG A 208 7.02 15.78 -2.09
CA ARG A 208 7.76 17.00 -1.76
C ARG A 208 8.66 16.76 -0.55
N GLY A 209 9.92 17.14 -0.69
CA GLY A 209 10.89 16.98 0.38
C GLY A 209 11.35 15.53 0.59
N LEU A 210 11.28 14.69 -0.43
CA LEU A 210 12.07 13.46 -0.48
C LEU A 210 13.55 13.84 -0.50
N ASP A 211 14.34 13.22 0.37
CA ASP A 211 15.79 13.36 0.32
C ASP A 211 16.45 12.13 -0.33
N GLU A 212 17.76 12.19 -0.44
CA GLU A 212 18.58 11.18 -1.11
C GLU A 212 18.38 9.74 -0.58
N ASN A 213 17.95 9.60 0.68
CA ASN A 213 17.75 8.31 1.32
C ASN A 213 16.27 7.87 1.34
N ASP A 214 15.36 8.70 0.85
CA ASP A 214 13.95 8.41 0.88
C ASP A 214 13.49 7.60 -0.34
N ALA A 215 12.50 6.76 -0.15
CA ALA A 215 11.82 6.00 -1.17
C ALA A 215 10.29 6.17 -1.04
N LEU A 216 9.67 6.87 -1.98
CA LEU A 216 8.20 6.98 -2.02
C LEU A 216 7.61 5.74 -2.69
N VAL A 217 6.85 4.96 -1.94
CA VAL A 217 6.22 3.72 -2.43
C VAL A 217 4.78 3.98 -2.82
N ILE A 218 4.47 3.70 -4.08
CA ILE A 218 3.13 3.80 -4.66
C ILE A 218 2.78 2.45 -5.32
N PHE A 219 1.53 2.04 -5.13
CA PHE A 219 0.94 0.93 -5.86
C PHE A 219 -0.08 1.50 -6.86
N PRO A 220 0.30 1.71 -8.13
CA PRO A 220 -0.55 2.36 -9.13
C PRO A 220 -1.87 1.63 -9.39
N GLU A 221 -1.91 0.33 -9.17
CA GLU A 221 -3.12 -0.50 -9.24
C GLU A 221 -4.20 -0.06 -8.24
N GLY A 222 -3.75 0.51 -7.14
CA GLY A 222 -4.62 0.98 -6.07
C GLY A 222 -5.32 -0.14 -5.32
N GLY A 223 -4.84 -1.38 -5.36
CA GLY A 223 -5.32 -2.53 -4.57
C GLY A 223 -4.87 -3.85 -5.15
N ASN A 224 -4.95 -4.91 -4.35
CA ASN A 224 -4.53 -6.25 -4.73
C ASN A 224 -5.26 -6.73 -5.99
N TRP A 225 -4.54 -7.45 -6.84
CA TRP A 225 -5.12 -8.07 -8.01
C TRP A 225 -6.21 -9.10 -7.63
N THR A 226 -7.34 -9.04 -8.31
CA THR A 226 -8.38 -10.08 -8.32
C THR A 226 -9.11 -10.04 -9.65
N PRO A 227 -9.65 -11.17 -10.15
CA PRO A 227 -10.37 -11.19 -11.43
C PRO A 227 -11.52 -10.17 -11.50
N ARG A 228 -12.27 -10.02 -10.39
CA ARG A 228 -13.37 -9.04 -10.31
C ARG A 228 -12.89 -7.60 -10.40
N ARG A 229 -11.74 -7.26 -9.78
CA ARG A 229 -11.16 -5.91 -9.85
C ARG A 229 -10.55 -5.63 -11.20
N TRP A 230 -9.92 -6.62 -11.83
CA TRP A 230 -9.38 -6.51 -13.18
C TRP A 230 -10.48 -6.15 -14.18
N ARG A 231 -11.58 -6.96 -14.25
CA ARG A 231 -12.74 -6.67 -15.11
C ARG A 231 -13.35 -5.30 -14.81
N ARG A 232 -13.47 -4.92 -13.52
CA ARG A 232 -13.98 -3.60 -13.14
C ARG A 232 -13.04 -2.47 -13.59
N GLY A 233 -11.74 -2.69 -13.56
CA GLY A 233 -10.75 -1.73 -14.05
C GLY A 233 -10.90 -1.47 -15.54
N ILE A 234 -11.06 -2.53 -16.34
CA ILE A 234 -11.29 -2.43 -17.79
C ILE A 234 -12.61 -1.70 -18.08
N ARG A 235 -13.73 -2.13 -17.48
CA ARG A 235 -15.02 -1.45 -17.64
C ARG A 235 -14.96 0.03 -17.28
N ARG A 236 -14.22 0.41 -16.26
CA ARG A 236 -14.03 1.82 -15.89
C ARG A 236 -13.33 2.61 -17.00
N LEU A 237 -12.30 2.05 -17.63
CA LEU A 237 -11.61 2.69 -18.76
C LEU A 237 -12.55 2.86 -19.96
N GLU A 238 -13.37 1.86 -20.28
CA GLU A 238 -14.40 1.91 -21.31
C GLU A 238 -15.41 3.04 -21.06
N HIS A 239 -15.95 3.12 -19.82
CA HIS A 239 -16.88 4.20 -19.43
C HIS A 239 -16.24 5.60 -19.45
N GLN A 240 -14.92 5.68 -19.35
CA GLN A 240 -14.16 6.93 -19.46
C GLN A 240 -13.81 7.27 -20.93
N GLY A 241 -14.27 6.48 -21.90
CA GLY A 241 -13.94 6.66 -23.32
C GLY A 241 -12.50 6.24 -23.68
N ARG A 242 -11.79 5.56 -22.76
CA ARG A 242 -10.40 5.11 -22.96
C ARG A 242 -10.37 3.68 -23.46
N SER A 243 -10.95 3.46 -24.65
CA SER A 243 -10.96 2.15 -25.31
C SER A 243 -9.56 1.63 -25.65
N ASP A 244 -8.65 2.53 -25.98
CA ASP A 244 -7.22 2.27 -26.19
C ASP A 244 -6.58 1.60 -24.97
N LEU A 245 -6.67 2.23 -23.80
CA LEU A 245 -6.13 1.70 -22.54
C LEU A 245 -6.89 0.47 -22.05
N ALA A 246 -8.20 0.37 -22.34
CA ALA A 246 -8.98 -0.81 -22.01
C ALA A 246 -8.52 -2.04 -22.82
N ALA A 247 -8.15 -1.87 -24.10
CA ALA A 247 -7.55 -2.93 -24.92
C ALA A 247 -6.22 -3.38 -24.31
N ARG A 248 -5.30 -2.46 -24.06
CA ARG A 248 -4.01 -2.76 -23.40
C ARG A 248 -4.20 -3.48 -22.06
N ALA A 249 -5.18 -3.07 -21.24
CA ALA A 249 -5.46 -3.70 -19.96
C ALA A 249 -5.98 -5.14 -20.07
N ARG A 250 -6.64 -5.51 -21.18
CA ARG A 250 -7.04 -6.91 -21.43
C ARG A 250 -5.83 -7.80 -21.73
N ASP A 251 -4.78 -7.24 -22.33
CA ASP A 251 -3.54 -7.94 -22.64
C ASP A 251 -2.59 -8.06 -21.43
N MET A 252 -2.95 -7.45 -20.30
CA MET A 252 -2.24 -7.54 -19.00
C MET A 252 -3.03 -8.36 -17.96
N PRO A 253 -3.09 -9.70 -18.07
CA PRO A 253 -3.91 -10.51 -17.18
C PRO A 253 -3.37 -10.63 -15.74
N ASN A 254 -2.10 -10.32 -15.50
CA ASN A 254 -1.46 -10.42 -14.18
C ASN A 254 -1.56 -9.14 -13.34
N LEU A 255 -1.99 -8.03 -13.93
CA LEU A 255 -1.99 -6.70 -13.32
C LEU A 255 -3.37 -6.04 -13.39
N LEU A 256 -3.65 -5.16 -12.45
CA LEU A 256 -4.75 -4.22 -12.62
C LEU A 256 -4.28 -3.03 -13.48
N PRO A 257 -5.17 -2.43 -14.31
CA PRO A 257 -4.83 -1.22 -15.03
C PRO A 257 -4.29 -0.14 -14.09
N PRO A 258 -3.12 0.44 -14.37
CA PRO A 258 -2.54 1.44 -13.49
C PRO A 258 -3.39 2.73 -13.49
N ARG A 259 -3.41 3.40 -12.35
CA ARG A 259 -4.06 4.70 -12.18
C ARG A 259 -2.98 5.78 -12.23
N PRO A 260 -2.92 6.57 -13.29
CA PRO A 260 -1.80 7.48 -13.52
C PRO A 260 -1.74 8.63 -12.51
N GLY A 261 -2.90 9.14 -12.04
CA GLY A 261 -2.96 10.37 -11.27
C GLY A 261 -2.00 10.47 -10.08
N GLY A 262 -1.91 9.40 -9.26
CA GLY A 262 -0.98 9.39 -8.12
C GLY A 262 0.49 9.32 -8.52
N THR A 263 0.82 8.55 -9.55
CA THR A 263 2.18 8.41 -10.08
C THR A 263 2.66 9.72 -10.70
N LEU A 264 1.85 10.32 -11.56
CA LEU A 264 2.19 11.57 -12.24
C LEU A 264 2.31 12.73 -11.24
N ALA A 265 1.42 12.79 -10.25
CA ALA A 265 1.50 13.77 -9.17
C ALA A 265 2.81 13.64 -8.37
N ALA A 266 3.26 12.42 -8.07
CA ALA A 266 4.54 12.19 -7.41
C ALA A 266 5.74 12.60 -8.26
N MET A 267 5.73 12.23 -9.55
CA MET A 267 6.79 12.58 -10.51
C MET A 267 6.92 14.10 -10.70
N SER A 268 5.79 14.81 -10.75
CA SER A 268 5.76 16.27 -10.84
C SER A 268 6.25 16.93 -9.55
N ALA A 269 5.89 16.40 -8.39
CA ALA A 269 6.24 16.99 -7.09
C ALA A 269 7.70 16.74 -6.66
N CYS A 270 8.38 15.73 -7.22
CA CYS A 270 9.79 15.42 -7.00
C CYS A 270 10.52 15.21 -8.34
N PRO A 271 10.89 16.29 -9.03
CA PRO A 271 11.49 16.20 -10.37
C PRO A 271 12.88 15.55 -10.38
N ASP A 272 13.58 15.54 -9.26
CA ASP A 272 14.94 14.98 -9.15
C ASP A 272 14.97 13.49 -8.81
N ALA A 273 13.81 12.86 -8.60
CA ALA A 273 13.74 11.45 -8.23
C ALA A 273 13.92 10.54 -9.45
N ASP A 274 14.65 9.44 -9.24
CA ASP A 274 14.58 8.31 -10.17
C ASP A 274 13.27 7.55 -9.97
N VAL A 275 12.80 6.85 -11.02
CA VAL A 275 11.64 5.96 -10.91
C VAL A 275 12.12 4.50 -10.91
N ILE A 276 11.62 3.73 -9.96
CA ILE A 276 11.91 2.29 -9.87
C ILE A 276 10.60 1.53 -10.05
N PHE A 277 10.55 0.68 -11.06
CA PHE A 277 9.48 -0.27 -11.26
C PHE A 277 9.83 -1.60 -10.61
N VAL A 278 8.88 -2.21 -9.90
CA VAL A 278 9.08 -3.48 -9.19
C VAL A 278 8.01 -4.48 -9.61
N ALA A 279 8.48 -5.60 -10.17
CA ALA A 279 7.69 -6.79 -10.41
C ALA A 279 8.01 -7.87 -9.36
N HIS A 280 7.02 -8.68 -9.03
CA HIS A 280 7.23 -9.90 -8.26
C HIS A 280 6.22 -10.96 -8.66
N ALA A 281 6.59 -12.23 -8.53
CA ALA A 281 5.77 -13.40 -8.80
C ALA A 281 5.92 -14.40 -7.65
N GLY A 282 4.91 -15.25 -7.43
CA GLY A 282 4.91 -16.25 -6.37
C GLY A 282 3.98 -15.95 -5.18
N LEU A 283 3.46 -14.72 -5.06
CA LEU A 283 2.44 -14.35 -4.06
C LEU A 283 1.01 -14.31 -4.64
N ASP A 284 0.86 -14.50 -5.91
CA ASP A 284 -0.40 -14.34 -6.68
C ASP A 284 -1.55 -15.22 -6.20
N ASN A 285 -1.22 -16.32 -5.56
CA ASN A 285 -2.18 -17.31 -5.09
C ASN A 285 -2.62 -17.12 -3.63
N ILE A 286 -2.09 -16.10 -2.92
CA ILE A 286 -2.39 -15.81 -1.52
C ILE A 286 -3.23 -14.54 -1.46
N ILE A 287 -4.53 -14.68 -1.69
CA ILE A 287 -5.47 -13.54 -1.71
C ILE A 287 -6.15 -13.36 -0.36
N THR A 288 -6.41 -14.47 0.33
CA THR A 288 -7.12 -14.48 1.62
C THR A 288 -6.33 -15.22 2.71
N VAL A 289 -6.72 -15.03 3.98
CA VAL A 289 -6.17 -15.78 5.11
C VAL A 289 -6.45 -17.29 4.95
N GLY A 290 -7.56 -17.66 4.32
CA GLY A 290 -7.88 -19.05 4.00
C GLY A 290 -6.92 -19.66 2.97
N ASP A 291 -6.47 -18.88 2.00
CA ASP A 291 -5.45 -19.33 1.03
C ASP A 291 -4.11 -19.59 1.70
N VAL A 292 -3.76 -18.74 2.67
CA VAL A 292 -2.59 -18.97 3.53
C VAL A 292 -2.70 -20.34 4.17
N TRP A 293 -3.82 -20.67 4.81
CA TRP A 293 -4.04 -21.98 5.46
C TRP A 293 -3.97 -23.15 4.47
N GLY A 294 -4.61 -23.01 3.28
CA GLY A 294 -4.70 -24.09 2.29
C GLY A 294 -3.39 -24.39 1.55
N LYS A 295 -2.51 -23.40 1.39
CA LYS A 295 -1.30 -23.47 0.55
C LYS A 295 0.00 -23.55 1.35
N PHE A 296 -0.07 -23.68 2.67
CA PHE A 296 1.09 -23.88 3.54
C PHE A 296 1.67 -25.29 3.49
N PRO A 297 3.00 -25.49 3.56
CA PRO A 297 4.06 -24.48 3.54
C PRO A 297 4.15 -23.80 2.17
N ILE A 298 4.54 -22.53 2.16
CA ILE A 298 4.85 -21.82 0.93
C ILE A 298 6.28 -22.24 0.53
N ASP A 299 6.44 -23.45 0.06
CA ASP A 299 7.73 -23.90 -0.50
C ASP A 299 8.01 -23.25 -1.86
N GLN A 300 7.43 -22.09 -2.10
CA GLN A 300 7.56 -21.34 -3.34
C GLN A 300 8.57 -20.22 -3.18
N VAL A 301 9.44 -20.11 -4.17
CA VAL A 301 10.36 -18.99 -4.29
C VAL A 301 9.57 -17.79 -4.81
N ILE A 302 9.60 -16.70 -4.05
CA ILE A 302 9.14 -15.41 -4.55
C ILE A 302 10.26 -14.84 -5.42
N ARG A 303 9.99 -14.67 -6.69
CA ARG A 303 10.90 -13.98 -7.59
C ARG A 303 10.50 -12.51 -7.67
N ALA A 304 11.47 -11.62 -7.60
CA ALA A 304 11.27 -10.19 -7.77
C ALA A 304 12.32 -9.64 -8.75
N ARG A 305 11.92 -8.64 -9.51
CA ARG A 305 12.81 -7.88 -10.37
C ARG A 305 12.46 -6.40 -10.25
N TRP A 306 13.47 -5.55 -10.37
CA TRP A 306 13.26 -4.13 -10.42
C TRP A 306 14.03 -3.51 -11.59
N TRP A 307 13.48 -2.43 -12.12
CA TRP A 307 14.09 -1.62 -13.17
C TRP A 307 14.16 -0.18 -12.70
N ARG A 308 15.31 0.44 -12.89
CA ARG A 308 15.51 1.87 -12.62
C ARG A 308 15.36 2.65 -13.92
N VAL A 309 14.58 3.70 -13.87
CA VAL A 309 14.51 4.73 -14.89
C VAL A 309 15.19 5.97 -14.30
N PRO A 310 16.38 6.34 -14.79
CA PRO A 310 17.09 7.55 -14.35
C PRO A 310 16.23 8.79 -14.59
N VAL A 311 16.49 9.83 -13.84
CA VAL A 311 15.73 11.09 -13.83
C VAL A 311 15.59 11.73 -15.21
N ASP A 312 16.63 11.67 -16.02
CA ASP A 312 16.72 12.19 -17.38
C ASP A 312 15.90 11.39 -18.41
N GLN A 313 15.57 10.14 -18.11
CA GLN A 313 14.75 9.26 -18.95
C GLN A 313 13.27 9.23 -18.55
N VAL A 314 12.91 9.88 -17.44
CA VAL A 314 11.52 9.97 -17.00
C VAL A 314 10.82 11.11 -17.77
N PRO A 315 9.70 10.87 -18.48
CA PRO A 315 9.10 11.83 -19.38
C PRO A 315 8.30 12.94 -18.67
N ARG A 316 8.95 13.69 -17.76
CA ARG A 316 8.29 14.73 -16.94
C ARG A 316 7.83 15.93 -17.73
N THR A 317 8.52 16.25 -18.83
CA THR A 317 8.22 17.37 -19.72
C THR A 317 7.26 17.01 -20.84
N ALA A 318 6.97 15.70 -21.01
CA ALA A 318 5.98 15.24 -21.98
C ALA A 318 4.56 15.65 -21.55
N ASP A 319 3.66 15.67 -22.51
CA ASP A 319 2.25 15.90 -22.22
C ASP A 319 1.65 14.79 -21.36
N HIS A 320 0.46 15.05 -20.81
CA HIS A 320 -0.20 14.11 -19.90
C HIS A 320 -0.43 12.74 -20.55
N GLU A 321 -0.84 12.72 -21.81
CA GLU A 321 -1.13 11.49 -22.51
C GLU A 321 0.13 10.65 -22.74
N ALA A 322 1.22 11.27 -23.17
CA ALA A 322 2.50 10.57 -23.33
C ALA A 322 3.01 9.99 -22.01
N GLN A 323 2.82 10.70 -20.88
CA GLN A 323 3.16 10.17 -19.56
C GLN A 323 2.29 8.97 -19.17
N VAL A 324 0.99 8.99 -19.53
CA VAL A 324 0.08 7.86 -19.30
C VAL A 324 0.51 6.65 -20.12
N GLN A 325 0.80 6.84 -21.40
CA GLN A 325 1.27 5.77 -22.29
C GLN A 325 2.59 5.17 -21.78
N TRP A 326 3.55 6.00 -21.40
CA TRP A 326 4.81 5.55 -20.78
C TRP A 326 4.58 4.67 -19.54
N LEU A 327 3.63 5.02 -18.68
CA LEU A 327 3.29 4.20 -17.50
C LEU A 327 2.70 2.84 -17.91
N TYR A 328 1.87 2.80 -18.95
CA TYR A 328 1.31 1.57 -19.49
C TYR A 328 2.37 0.69 -20.16
N ASP A 329 3.34 1.27 -20.88
CA ASP A 329 4.47 0.52 -21.47
C ASP A 329 5.27 -0.23 -20.40
N TRP A 330 5.53 0.43 -19.27
CA TRP A 330 6.16 -0.22 -18.13
C TRP A 330 5.29 -1.29 -17.50
N TRP A 331 3.98 -1.08 -17.44
CA TRP A 331 3.05 -2.07 -16.90
C TRP A 331 2.99 -3.32 -17.75
N GLU A 332 2.96 -3.22 -19.06
CA GLU A 332 3.06 -4.34 -20.00
C GLU A 332 4.36 -5.12 -19.83
N ARG A 333 5.47 -4.41 -19.70
CA ARG A 333 6.77 -5.03 -19.42
C ARG A 333 6.78 -5.83 -18.10
N ILE A 334 6.16 -5.29 -17.06
CA ILE A 334 6.00 -5.98 -15.78
C ILE A 334 5.12 -7.22 -15.95
N ASP A 335 3.99 -7.13 -16.68
CA ASP A 335 3.07 -8.24 -16.93
C ASP A 335 3.75 -9.37 -17.67
N THR A 336 4.51 -9.04 -18.72
CA THR A 336 5.31 -10.00 -19.48
C THR A 336 6.29 -10.73 -18.59
N TRP A 337 7.09 -9.98 -17.79
CA TRP A 337 8.04 -10.60 -16.87
C TRP A 337 7.37 -11.53 -15.85
N ILE A 338 6.19 -11.14 -15.32
CA ILE A 338 5.43 -11.99 -14.39
C ILE A 338 4.99 -13.28 -15.08
N SER A 339 4.51 -13.19 -16.32
CA SER A 339 4.09 -14.36 -17.10
C SER A 339 5.24 -15.36 -17.30
N GLU A 340 6.44 -14.87 -17.55
CA GLU A 340 7.65 -15.69 -17.76
C GLU A 340 8.22 -16.27 -16.46
N ASN A 341 8.04 -15.59 -15.32
CA ASN A 341 8.69 -15.92 -14.04
C ASN A 341 7.73 -16.49 -12.97
N ARG A 342 6.49 -16.74 -13.33
CA ARG A 342 5.51 -17.31 -12.39
C ARG A 342 5.90 -18.75 -12.01
N PRO A 343 6.07 -19.09 -10.72
CA PRO A 343 6.35 -20.44 -10.29
C PRO A 343 5.24 -21.41 -10.74
N GLY A 344 5.62 -22.53 -11.35
CA GLY A 344 4.70 -23.60 -11.72
C GLY A 344 4.00 -23.46 -13.06
N GLY A 345 4.30 -22.45 -13.88
CA GLY A 345 3.71 -22.29 -15.22
C GLY A 345 2.17 -22.21 -15.22
N VAL A 346 1.55 -21.95 -14.07
CA VAL A 346 0.10 -21.90 -13.96
C VAL A 346 -0.37 -20.66 -14.69
N ALA A 347 -1.00 -20.89 -15.86
CA ALA A 347 -1.74 -19.85 -16.55
C ALA A 347 -2.68 -19.16 -15.56
N VAL A 348 -2.86 -17.85 -15.71
CA VAL A 348 -3.92 -17.11 -15.02
C VAL A 348 -5.19 -17.97 -15.12
N PRO A 349 -5.91 -18.25 -14.04
CA PRO A 349 -7.18 -18.93 -14.15
C PRO A 349 -7.99 -18.21 -15.23
N GLN A 350 -8.24 -18.90 -16.36
CA GLN A 350 -9.17 -18.38 -17.36
C GLN A 350 -10.46 -18.19 -16.62
N VAL A 351 -10.81 -16.95 -16.37
CA VAL A 351 -12.03 -16.61 -15.64
C VAL A 351 -13.17 -16.84 -16.61
N ALA A 352 -13.71 -18.07 -16.58
CA ALA A 352 -14.97 -18.33 -17.24
C ALA A 352 -16.00 -17.29 -16.77
N PRO A 353 -16.81 -16.72 -17.66
CA PRO A 353 -17.88 -15.82 -17.27
C PRO A 353 -18.80 -16.56 -16.30
N THR A 354 -18.89 -16.10 -15.07
CA THR A 354 -19.86 -16.62 -14.11
C THR A 354 -21.26 -16.16 -14.52
N PRO A 355 -22.26 -17.04 -14.58
CA PRO A 355 -23.65 -16.69 -14.97
C PRO A 355 -24.31 -15.61 -14.10
N HIS A 356 -23.74 -15.28 -12.96
CA HIS A 356 -24.26 -14.27 -12.03
C HIS A 356 -23.74 -12.83 -12.27
N ASP A 357 -22.94 -12.60 -13.29
CA ASP A 357 -22.45 -11.24 -13.61
C ASP A 357 -23.47 -10.44 -14.48
N GLU A 358 -24.55 -11.09 -14.95
CA GLU A 358 -25.62 -10.44 -15.73
C GLU A 358 -26.70 -9.75 -14.88
N THR A 359 -26.74 -10.04 -13.57
CA THR A 359 -27.69 -9.38 -12.64
C THR A 359 -26.95 -8.36 -11.74
N ALA A 360 -26.19 -7.45 -12.33
CA ALA A 360 -25.78 -6.24 -11.63
C ALA A 360 -27.01 -5.31 -11.59
N GLU A 361 -27.59 -5.12 -10.39
CA GLU A 361 -28.58 -4.04 -10.17
C GLU A 361 -28.04 -2.74 -10.80
N PRO A 362 -28.88 -2.03 -11.56
CA PRO A 362 -28.49 -0.71 -12.08
C PRO A 362 -28.15 0.16 -10.86
N VAL A 363 -26.98 0.75 -10.89
CA VAL A 363 -26.63 1.85 -9.98
C VAL A 363 -27.73 2.88 -10.16
N GLY A 364 -28.54 3.10 -9.11
CA GLY A 364 -29.65 4.00 -9.14
C GLY A 364 -29.24 5.32 -9.78
N GLU A 365 -29.88 5.66 -10.89
CA GLU A 365 -29.85 6.99 -11.45
C GLU A 365 -30.29 7.96 -10.36
N LEU A 366 -29.42 8.90 -10.05
CA LEU A 366 -29.85 10.11 -9.33
C LEU A 366 -31.00 10.70 -10.14
N PRO A 367 -32.18 10.97 -9.54
CA PRO A 367 -33.27 11.58 -10.27
C PRO A 367 -32.76 12.90 -10.88
N ALA A 368 -32.97 13.03 -12.18
CA ALA A 368 -32.77 14.27 -12.90
C ALA A 368 -33.57 15.36 -12.18
N ALA A 369 -32.92 16.47 -11.86
CA ALA A 369 -33.60 17.63 -11.32
C ALA A 369 -34.67 18.07 -12.34
N GLU A 370 -35.94 17.95 -11.99
CA GLU A 370 -37.05 18.51 -12.74
C GLU A 370 -36.85 20.03 -12.86
N PRO A 371 -37.08 20.62 -14.03
CA PRO A 371 -37.09 22.08 -14.18
C PRO A 371 -38.33 22.62 -13.44
N ALA A 372 -38.09 23.47 -12.46
CA ALA A 372 -39.13 24.15 -11.72
C ALA A 372 -39.97 24.98 -12.71
N SER A 373 -41.18 24.50 -13.01
CA SER A 373 -42.22 25.24 -13.70
C SER A 373 -43.02 26.04 -12.67
N GLY A 374 -43.14 27.35 -12.90
CA GLY A 374 -44.21 28.16 -12.30
C GLY A 374 -43.74 29.18 -11.28
N CYS A 375 -43.30 30.36 -11.75
CA CYS A 375 -43.49 31.61 -11.04
C CYS A 375 -44.87 32.18 -11.37
N PRO A 376 -45.69 32.57 -10.40
CA PRO A 376 -46.78 33.50 -10.63
C PRO A 376 -46.26 34.93 -10.57
N GLU A 377 -46.69 35.73 -11.57
CA GLU A 377 -46.55 37.17 -11.63
C GLU A 377 -47.17 37.84 -10.41
N GLY A 378 -46.51 38.83 -9.88
CA GLY A 378 -47.12 39.69 -8.85
C GLY A 378 -46.19 40.74 -8.23
N THR A 379 -46.24 41.95 -8.74
CA THR A 379 -45.99 43.27 -8.13
C THR A 379 -44.55 43.72 -7.82
N VAL A 380 -44.12 44.58 -8.70
CA VAL A 380 -43.04 45.57 -8.57
C VAL A 380 -43.27 46.53 -7.36
N ARG A 381 -42.29 46.69 -6.52
CA ARG A 381 -42.03 47.97 -5.79
C ARG A 381 -40.50 48.16 -5.66
N PRO A 382 -39.99 49.38 -6.00
CA PRO A 382 -38.58 49.72 -5.87
C PRO A 382 -38.27 50.24 -4.45
N CYS A 383 -37.12 49.86 -3.90
CA CYS A 383 -36.60 50.53 -2.72
C CYS A 383 -35.16 51.00 -2.93
N SER A 384 -35.08 52.29 -2.79
CA SER A 384 -34.03 53.26 -2.93
C SER A 384 -32.68 52.94 -2.29
N GLN A 385 -31.69 53.48 -2.97
CA GLN A 385 -30.33 53.82 -2.57
C GLN A 385 -30.17 54.28 -1.10
N ARG A 386 -29.16 53.84 -0.40
CA ARG A 386 -28.39 54.64 0.55
C ARG A 386 -26.89 54.39 0.36
N SER A 387 -26.26 55.44 -0.08
CA SER A 387 -24.83 55.73 -0.04
C SER A 387 -24.36 55.98 1.38
N SER A 388 -23.13 55.61 1.72
CA SER A 388 -22.12 56.49 2.30
C SER A 388 -20.91 55.68 2.85
N SER A 389 -19.78 55.90 2.23
CA SER A 389 -18.43 55.86 2.88
C SER A 389 -18.24 57.14 3.69
N PRO A 390 -17.08 57.43 4.35
CA PRO A 390 -15.90 56.66 4.70
C PRO A 390 -15.31 57.01 6.11
N SER A 391 -14.09 56.54 6.36
CA SER A 391 -13.04 57.11 7.24
C SER A 391 -12.87 56.57 8.66
N GLY A 392 -11.61 56.26 8.99
CA GLY A 392 -11.07 56.21 10.33
C GLY A 392 -9.80 55.34 10.46
N LEU A 393 -8.64 55.92 10.12
CA LEU A 393 -7.32 55.56 10.67
C LEU A 393 -7.34 55.57 12.20
N ILE A 394 -6.43 54.80 12.84
CA ILE A 394 -5.48 55.11 13.95
C ILE A 394 -4.94 53.75 14.47
N THR A 395 -3.72 53.38 14.20
CA THR A 395 -2.42 53.33 14.91
C THR A 395 -2.39 52.82 16.37
N THR A 396 -1.34 51.98 16.57
CA THR A 396 -0.52 51.72 17.76
C THR A 396 -1.03 50.75 18.85
N GLY A 397 -0.15 49.79 19.12
CA GLY A 397 -0.11 48.96 20.30
C GLY A 397 0.54 47.64 19.99
#